data_c8087532db2ddbc419bbc3ea258bd181
#
_entry.id   c8087532db2ddbc419bbc3ea258bd181
#
_cell.length_a   1.000
_cell.length_b   1.000
_cell.length_c   1.000
_cell.angle_alpha   90.00
_cell.angle_beta   90.00
_cell.angle_gamma   90.00
#
_symmetry.space_group_name_H-M   'P 1'
#
loop_
_entity.id
_entity.type
_entity.pdbx_description
1 polymer ?
#
loop_
_entity_poly.entity_id
_entity_poly.type
_entity_poly.pdbx_seq_one_letter_code
_entity_poly.pdbx_strand_id
1 'polypeptide(L)'
;MGFLNKLFGKDDTTNQPAEPTAPGNSEPCKTEQELIERFGGIGFERQLDFAELIGNNGWNIDIQKAEISFGADLIYPIQVLGSFSHASETWLWAWANTQSALPESVLKQALQLKKYGEENEIDLLRNSQFDATMDDLHLIGMTASGMFGSNAYYIADYGQGAMVVTIKSNTLDKIQKDQHLRIATVFPQLISQFEMNHKAALLNYLSAKQYDVVDEALKLTGTKNGHTISAEFDELNRLTKLNA
;
A
#
# COMPACT_ATOMS: atom_id res chain seq x y z
N MET A 1 -53.68 8.12 -29.97
CA MET A 1 -53.14 6.78 -29.98
C MET A 1 -51.64 6.93 -30.16
N GLY A 2 -50.76 6.59 -29.25
CA GLY A 2 -50.82 5.81 -28.05
C GLY A 2 -49.66 6.12 -27.13
N PHE A 3 -49.97 6.02 -25.92
CA PHE A 3 -49.19 6.12 -24.70
C PHE A 3 -48.35 4.84 -24.49
N LEU A 4 -47.13 4.71 -24.94
CA LEU A 4 -46.27 3.54 -24.61
C LEU A 4 -44.80 3.73 -25.00
N ASN A 5 -44.19 4.90 -24.72
CA ASN A 5 -42.73 5.09 -24.92
C ASN A 5 -42.09 5.87 -23.77
N LYS A 6 -42.43 5.52 -22.51
CA LYS A 6 -41.90 6.22 -21.33
C LYS A 6 -41.61 5.26 -20.16
N LEU A 7 -41.06 4.09 -20.41
CA LEU A 7 -40.80 3.11 -19.34
C LEU A 7 -39.52 2.26 -19.50
N PHE A 8 -38.56 2.72 -20.26
CA PHE A 8 -37.20 2.14 -20.23
C PHE A 8 -36.18 3.26 -20.29
N GLY A 9 -36.09 4.03 -19.21
CA GLY A 9 -34.89 4.79 -18.88
C GLY A 9 -33.81 3.79 -18.50
N LYS A 10 -32.84 3.56 -19.37
CA LYS A 10 -31.60 2.91 -19.03
C LYS A 10 -30.78 3.87 -18.16
N ASP A 11 -30.81 3.69 -16.86
CA ASP A 11 -29.74 4.16 -15.98
C ASP A 11 -28.61 3.10 -15.99
N ASP A 12 -27.81 3.12 -17.03
CA ASP A 12 -26.48 2.51 -17.02
C ASP A 12 -25.53 3.40 -16.19
N THR A 13 -25.72 3.45 -14.88
CA THR A 13 -24.67 3.81 -13.97
C THR A 13 -23.73 2.61 -13.86
N THR A 14 -22.81 2.50 -14.81
CA THR A 14 -21.61 1.69 -14.64
C THR A 14 -20.90 2.17 -13.38
N ASN A 15 -21.00 1.35 -12.33
CA ASN A 15 -20.21 1.48 -11.12
C ASN A 15 -18.75 1.15 -11.51
N GLN A 16 -18.05 2.13 -12.11
CA GLN A 16 -16.59 2.05 -12.22
C GLN A 16 -16.04 2.03 -10.80
N PRO A 17 -15.15 1.08 -10.46
CA PRO A 17 -14.41 1.16 -9.21
C PRO A 17 -13.74 2.53 -9.14
N ALA A 18 -13.89 3.24 -8.02
CA ALA A 18 -13.25 4.53 -7.82
C ALA A 18 -11.74 4.40 -8.12
N GLU A 19 -11.23 5.28 -8.97
CA GLU A 19 -9.79 5.40 -9.20
C GLU A 19 -9.11 5.67 -7.85
N PRO A 20 -7.93 5.08 -7.60
CA PRO A 20 -7.22 5.28 -6.35
C PRO A 20 -6.83 6.76 -6.23
N THR A 21 -7.55 7.49 -5.39
CA THR A 21 -7.21 8.88 -5.05
C THR A 21 -6.12 8.86 -3.99
N ALA A 22 -4.89 9.14 -4.40
CA ALA A 22 -3.80 9.34 -3.46
C ALA A 22 -4.08 10.59 -2.59
N PRO A 23 -4.02 10.46 -1.25
CA PRO A 23 -4.15 11.64 -0.40
C PRO A 23 -2.94 12.56 -0.57
N GLY A 24 -3.17 13.83 -0.78
CA GLY A 24 -2.19 14.92 -0.63
C GLY A 24 -1.52 15.45 -1.89
N ASN A 25 -1.21 14.66 -2.90
CA ASN A 25 -0.67 15.12 -4.18
C ASN A 25 -1.46 14.51 -5.33
N SER A 26 -2.05 15.34 -6.19
CA SER A 26 -2.86 14.88 -7.33
C SER A 26 -2.01 14.39 -8.50
N GLU A 27 -0.73 14.78 -8.56
CA GLU A 27 0.19 14.35 -9.62
C GLU A 27 0.57 12.87 -9.45
N PRO A 28 0.61 12.08 -10.52
CA PRO A 28 1.05 10.70 -10.44
C PRO A 28 2.55 10.61 -10.09
N CYS A 29 2.95 9.57 -9.37
CA CYS A 29 4.37 9.26 -9.17
C CYS A 29 5.02 8.86 -10.50
N LYS A 30 6.29 9.24 -10.67
CA LYS A 30 7.11 8.95 -11.86
C LYS A 30 8.32 8.07 -11.53
N THR A 31 8.64 7.91 -10.26
CA THR A 31 9.79 7.14 -9.79
C THR A 31 9.42 6.23 -8.62
N GLU A 32 10.24 5.22 -8.38
CA GLU A 32 10.12 4.33 -7.23
C GLU A 32 10.30 5.09 -5.91
N GLN A 33 11.18 6.08 -5.89
CA GLN A 33 11.36 6.95 -4.75
C GLN A 33 10.08 7.74 -4.43
N GLU A 34 9.40 8.30 -5.43
CA GLU A 34 8.12 8.97 -5.21
C GLU A 34 7.02 8.02 -4.74
N LEU A 35 7.06 6.74 -5.15
CA LEU A 35 6.13 5.72 -4.63
C LEU A 35 6.32 5.49 -3.14
N ILE A 36 7.57 5.29 -2.67
CA ILE A 36 7.82 5.07 -1.25
C ILE A 36 7.56 6.32 -0.42
N GLU A 37 7.92 7.50 -0.92
CA GLU A 37 7.62 8.77 -0.27
C GLU A 37 6.11 9.02 -0.11
N ARG A 38 5.31 8.59 -1.08
CA ARG A 38 3.85 8.78 -1.05
C ARG A 38 3.13 7.74 -0.21
N PHE A 39 3.48 6.47 -0.37
CA PHE A 39 2.71 5.36 0.19
C PHE A 39 3.41 4.66 1.35
N GLY A 40 4.73 4.86 1.52
CA GLY A 40 5.54 4.17 2.51
C GLY A 40 5.04 4.36 3.94
N GLY A 41 4.79 5.60 4.37
CA GLY A 41 4.37 5.90 5.74
C GLY A 41 3.11 5.14 6.17
N ILE A 42 2.04 5.26 5.38
CA ILE A 42 0.76 4.59 5.71
C ILE A 42 0.83 3.07 5.48
N GLY A 43 1.57 2.62 4.46
CA GLY A 43 1.76 1.20 4.17
C GLY A 43 2.55 0.50 5.28
N PHE A 44 3.61 1.13 5.77
CA PHE A 44 4.45 0.60 6.83
C PHE A 44 3.73 0.58 8.19
N GLU A 45 2.99 1.65 8.54
CA GLU A 45 2.15 1.65 9.76
C GLU A 45 1.18 0.47 9.77
N ARG A 46 0.45 0.29 8.67
CA ARG A 46 -0.52 -0.81 8.53
C ARG A 46 0.13 -2.18 8.64
N GLN A 47 1.32 -2.33 8.08
CA GLN A 47 2.09 -3.57 8.19
C GLN A 47 2.49 -3.88 9.64
N LEU A 48 2.97 -2.86 10.37
CA LEU A 48 3.33 -3.03 11.79
C LEU A 48 2.11 -3.36 12.65
N ASP A 49 0.99 -2.66 12.45
CA ASP A 49 -0.25 -2.91 13.18
C ASP A 49 -0.78 -4.32 12.88
N PHE A 50 -0.66 -4.78 11.64
CA PHE A 50 -1.07 -6.12 11.26
C PHE A 50 -0.15 -7.19 11.85
N ALA A 51 1.15 -6.96 11.88
CA ALA A 51 2.12 -7.86 12.52
C ALA A 51 1.84 -8.01 14.02
N GLU A 52 1.50 -6.93 14.72
CA GLU A 52 1.08 -6.97 16.13
C GLU A 52 -0.21 -7.81 16.30
N LEU A 53 -1.16 -7.72 15.38
CA LEU A 53 -2.42 -8.45 15.42
C LEU A 53 -2.25 -9.96 15.23
N ILE A 54 -1.47 -10.35 14.20
CA ILE A 54 -1.28 -11.75 13.86
C ILE A 54 -0.30 -12.46 14.82
N GLY A 55 0.59 -11.69 15.46
CA GLY A 55 1.61 -12.22 16.38
C GLY A 55 2.45 -13.32 15.73
N ASN A 56 2.67 -14.42 16.45
CA ASN A 56 3.47 -15.56 16.01
C ASN A 56 2.64 -16.68 15.34
N ASN A 57 1.40 -16.39 14.89
CA ASN A 57 0.59 -17.40 14.22
C ASN A 57 1.20 -17.79 12.87
N GLY A 58 1.23 -19.09 12.59
CA GLY A 58 1.57 -19.61 11.26
C GLY A 58 0.50 -19.22 10.25
N TRP A 59 0.92 -18.99 9.01
CA TRP A 59 0.03 -18.60 7.92
C TRP A 59 -0.24 -19.76 6.94
N ASN A 60 -1.38 -19.66 6.24
CA ASN A 60 -1.70 -20.48 5.08
C ASN A 60 -2.49 -19.68 4.05
N ILE A 61 -2.18 -19.83 2.76
CA ILE A 61 -2.88 -19.20 1.66
C ILE A 61 -3.69 -20.23 0.88
N ASP A 62 -5.00 -19.95 0.72
CA ASP A 62 -5.90 -20.66 -0.19
C ASP A 62 -6.21 -19.76 -1.39
N ILE A 63 -5.48 -19.96 -2.49
CA ILE A 63 -5.63 -19.14 -3.71
C ILE A 63 -7.02 -19.29 -4.33
N GLN A 64 -7.64 -20.46 -4.23
CA GLN A 64 -8.97 -20.69 -4.83
C GLN A 64 -10.06 -19.94 -4.10
N LYS A 65 -9.90 -19.77 -2.78
CA LYS A 65 -10.81 -18.95 -1.98
C LYS A 65 -10.40 -17.47 -1.94
N ALA A 66 -9.21 -17.14 -2.46
CA ALA A 66 -8.62 -15.81 -2.37
C ALA A 66 -8.46 -15.34 -0.91
N GLU A 67 -7.96 -16.22 -0.04
CA GLU A 67 -7.86 -16.01 1.40
C GLU A 67 -6.46 -16.34 1.93
N ILE A 68 -6.05 -15.60 2.96
CA ILE A 68 -4.95 -15.95 3.85
C ILE A 68 -5.49 -16.16 5.25
N SER A 69 -4.99 -17.18 5.95
CA SER A 69 -5.31 -17.44 7.35
C SER A 69 -4.08 -17.39 8.23
N PHE A 70 -4.26 -16.93 9.48
CA PHE A 70 -3.24 -16.93 10.53
C PHE A 70 -3.82 -17.65 11.75
N GLY A 71 -3.25 -18.82 12.07
CA GLY A 71 -3.85 -19.72 13.05
C GLY A 71 -5.24 -20.22 12.59
N ALA A 72 -6.15 -20.44 13.54
CA ALA A 72 -7.48 -20.99 13.27
C ALA A 72 -8.54 -19.92 12.95
N ASP A 73 -8.38 -18.71 13.49
CA ASP A 73 -9.50 -17.76 13.60
C ASP A 73 -9.32 -16.48 12.76
N LEU A 74 -8.09 -16.17 12.32
CA LEU A 74 -7.81 -14.96 11.55
C LEU A 74 -7.78 -15.28 10.06
N ILE A 75 -8.89 -15.08 9.37
CA ILE A 75 -9.04 -15.35 7.93
C ILE A 75 -9.40 -14.06 7.21
N TYR A 76 -8.62 -13.72 6.18
CA TYR A 76 -8.76 -12.47 5.45
C TYR A 76 -8.69 -12.65 3.93
N PRO A 77 -9.49 -11.89 3.16
CA PRO A 77 -9.39 -11.87 1.70
C PRO A 77 -8.10 -11.20 1.25
N ILE A 78 -7.53 -11.69 0.14
CA ILE A 78 -6.27 -11.21 -0.42
C ILE A 78 -6.37 -10.79 -1.88
N GLN A 79 -5.42 -9.94 -2.29
CA GLN A 79 -5.00 -9.77 -3.68
C GLN A 79 -3.54 -10.21 -3.78
N VAL A 80 -3.18 -10.92 -4.83
CA VAL A 80 -1.82 -11.39 -5.06
C VAL A 80 -1.09 -10.38 -5.95
N LEU A 81 0.03 -9.86 -5.45
CA LEU A 81 0.86 -8.92 -6.22
C LEU A 81 1.85 -9.66 -7.09
N GLY A 82 2.53 -10.66 -6.54
CA GLY A 82 3.53 -11.44 -7.24
C GLY A 82 4.25 -12.41 -6.33
N SER A 83 5.31 -13.01 -6.86
CA SER A 83 6.18 -13.94 -6.15
C SER A 83 7.65 -13.61 -6.37
N PHE A 84 8.46 -13.92 -5.37
CA PHE A 84 9.89 -13.78 -5.36
C PHE A 84 10.54 -15.16 -5.21
N SER A 85 11.61 -15.41 -5.95
CA SER A 85 12.43 -16.61 -5.85
C SER A 85 13.74 -16.33 -5.12
N HIS A 86 13.97 -16.99 -3.99
CA HIS A 86 15.26 -16.84 -3.26
C HIS A 86 16.45 -17.39 -4.05
N ALA A 87 16.23 -18.41 -4.91
CA ALA A 87 17.31 -19.03 -5.67
C ALA A 87 17.84 -18.18 -6.81
N SER A 88 16.97 -17.40 -7.45
CA SER A 88 17.32 -16.53 -8.59
C SER A 88 17.30 -15.05 -8.24
N GLU A 89 16.89 -14.69 -7.02
CA GLU A 89 16.72 -13.29 -6.57
C GLU A 89 15.87 -12.47 -7.53
N THR A 90 14.79 -13.08 -8.05
CA THR A 90 13.91 -12.45 -9.03
C THR A 90 12.48 -12.33 -8.56
N TRP A 91 11.86 -11.19 -8.85
CA TRP A 91 10.44 -10.94 -8.74
C TRP A 91 9.71 -11.31 -10.02
N LEU A 92 8.54 -11.92 -9.90
CA LEU A 92 7.59 -12.17 -10.98
C LEU A 92 6.20 -11.63 -10.57
N TRP A 93 5.70 -10.67 -11.30
CA TRP A 93 4.35 -10.14 -11.07
C TRP A 93 3.27 -11.21 -11.28
N ALA A 94 2.23 -11.20 -10.45
CA ALA A 94 1.13 -12.15 -10.53
C ALA A 94 0.42 -12.13 -11.88
N TRP A 95 0.28 -10.96 -12.51
CA TRP A 95 -0.31 -10.80 -13.84
C TRP A 95 0.53 -11.41 -14.98
N ALA A 96 1.81 -11.64 -14.74
CA ALA A 96 2.73 -12.28 -15.71
C ALA A 96 2.90 -13.78 -15.45
N ASN A 97 2.47 -14.27 -14.29
CA ASN A 97 2.60 -15.68 -13.91
C ASN A 97 1.47 -16.54 -14.53
N THR A 98 1.62 -16.86 -15.81
CA THR A 98 0.65 -17.67 -16.56
C THR A 98 0.65 -19.15 -16.14
N GLN A 99 1.75 -19.64 -15.53
CA GLN A 99 1.88 -21.05 -15.16
C GLN A 99 1.07 -21.40 -13.90
N SER A 100 0.89 -20.45 -12.98
CA SER A 100 0.19 -20.70 -11.72
C SER A 100 -1.33 -20.64 -11.85
N ALA A 101 -1.88 -20.32 -13.03
CA ALA A 101 -3.31 -20.23 -13.31
C ALA A 101 -4.10 -19.51 -12.20
N LEU A 102 -3.58 -18.36 -11.74
CA LEU A 102 -4.19 -17.57 -10.68
C LEU A 102 -5.57 -17.07 -11.11
N PRO A 103 -6.60 -17.15 -10.25
CA PRO A 103 -7.93 -16.59 -10.56
C PRO A 103 -7.87 -15.08 -10.82
N GLU A 104 -8.62 -14.58 -11.77
CA GLU A 104 -8.70 -13.13 -12.05
C GLU A 104 -9.11 -12.31 -10.82
N SER A 105 -9.89 -12.90 -9.93
CA SER A 105 -10.37 -12.25 -8.69
C SER A 105 -9.24 -11.79 -7.78
N VAL A 106 -8.07 -12.48 -7.78
CA VAL A 106 -6.91 -12.12 -6.94
C VAL A 106 -5.89 -11.23 -7.66
N LEU A 107 -6.07 -10.94 -8.95
CA LEU A 107 -5.11 -10.19 -9.78
C LEU A 107 -5.40 -8.70 -9.94
N LYS A 108 -6.54 -8.23 -9.44
CA LYS A 108 -7.04 -6.88 -9.73
C LYS A 108 -6.04 -5.79 -9.40
N GLN A 109 -5.46 -5.83 -8.21
CA GLN A 109 -4.50 -4.80 -7.79
C GLN A 109 -3.18 -4.89 -8.56
N ALA A 110 -2.67 -6.09 -8.84
CA ALA A 110 -1.47 -6.28 -9.66
C ALA A 110 -1.65 -5.74 -11.09
N LEU A 111 -2.83 -5.94 -11.70
CA LEU A 111 -3.18 -5.37 -13.00
C LEU A 111 -3.31 -3.84 -12.97
N GLN A 112 -3.85 -3.28 -11.90
CA GLN A 112 -3.95 -1.82 -11.71
C GLN A 112 -2.56 -1.19 -11.52
N LEU A 113 -1.66 -1.85 -10.76
CA LEU A 113 -0.27 -1.41 -10.63
C LEU A 113 0.47 -1.47 -11.96
N LYS A 114 0.27 -2.54 -12.75
CA LYS A 114 0.80 -2.63 -14.12
C LYS A 114 0.38 -1.43 -14.95
N LYS A 115 -0.94 -1.18 -15.02
CA LYS A 115 -1.49 -0.04 -15.78
C LYS A 115 -0.89 1.28 -15.31
N TYR A 116 -0.81 1.51 -13.99
CA TYR A 116 -0.21 2.71 -13.44
C TYR A 116 1.27 2.83 -13.84
N GLY A 117 2.03 1.75 -13.79
CA GLY A 117 3.43 1.69 -14.22
C GLY A 117 3.62 1.97 -15.70
N GLU A 118 2.74 1.44 -16.56
CA GLU A 118 2.74 1.71 -18.02
C GLU A 118 2.44 3.18 -18.33
N GLU A 119 1.43 3.76 -17.67
CA GLU A 119 1.00 5.16 -17.86
C GLU A 119 2.02 6.18 -17.31
N ASN A 120 2.81 5.80 -16.31
CA ASN A 120 3.75 6.68 -15.63
C ASN A 120 5.22 6.32 -15.82
N GLU A 121 5.49 5.33 -16.68
CA GLU A 121 6.84 4.88 -17.06
C GLU A 121 7.69 4.38 -15.89
N ILE A 122 7.05 3.73 -14.88
CA ILE A 122 7.72 3.17 -13.70
C ILE A 122 8.08 1.70 -13.95
N ASP A 123 9.36 1.41 -14.14
CA ASP A 123 9.88 0.08 -14.51
C ASP A 123 9.54 -0.99 -13.49
N LEU A 124 9.63 -0.70 -12.20
CA LEU A 124 9.24 -1.61 -11.11
C LEU A 124 7.83 -2.18 -11.30
N LEU A 125 6.89 -1.39 -11.80
CA LEU A 125 5.47 -1.76 -11.90
C LEU A 125 5.10 -2.36 -13.27
N ARG A 126 5.80 -1.97 -14.36
CA ARG A 126 5.47 -2.38 -15.72
C ARG A 126 6.26 -3.57 -16.24
N ASN A 127 7.47 -3.83 -15.70
CA ASN A 127 8.27 -4.97 -16.11
C ASN A 127 7.74 -6.26 -15.46
N SER A 128 7.49 -7.27 -16.27
CA SER A 128 6.87 -8.52 -15.82
C SER A 128 7.71 -9.28 -14.79
N GLN A 129 9.03 -9.21 -14.92
CA GLN A 129 10.03 -9.85 -14.08
C GLN A 129 11.27 -8.98 -14.01
N PHE A 130 11.95 -8.96 -12.86
CA PHE A 130 13.21 -8.25 -12.64
C PHE A 130 13.97 -8.83 -11.44
N ASP A 131 15.27 -8.55 -11.35
CA ASP A 131 16.08 -8.87 -10.18
C ASP A 131 15.62 -8.01 -9.00
N ALA A 132 15.34 -8.62 -7.86
CA ALA A 132 14.74 -7.95 -6.72
C ALA A 132 15.40 -8.37 -5.40
N THR A 133 15.27 -7.51 -4.42
CA THR A 133 15.67 -7.72 -3.04
C THR A 133 14.44 -7.79 -2.12
N MET A 134 14.65 -8.09 -0.84
CA MET A 134 13.54 -8.02 0.15
C MET A 134 13.01 -6.60 0.31
N ASP A 135 13.86 -5.57 0.14
CA ASP A 135 13.43 -4.17 0.22
C ASP A 135 12.47 -3.81 -0.92
N ASP A 136 12.68 -4.36 -2.13
CA ASP A 136 11.76 -4.20 -3.26
C ASP A 136 10.39 -4.84 -2.97
N LEU A 137 10.36 -5.99 -2.30
CA LEU A 137 9.11 -6.62 -1.89
C LEU A 137 8.34 -5.74 -0.89
N HIS A 138 9.05 -5.13 0.05
CA HIS A 138 8.46 -4.18 0.98
C HIS A 138 7.97 -2.91 0.25
N LEU A 139 8.75 -2.36 -0.67
CA LEU A 139 8.35 -1.21 -1.49
C LEU A 139 7.06 -1.50 -2.28
N ILE A 140 6.99 -2.65 -2.97
CA ILE A 140 5.80 -3.10 -3.70
C ILE A 140 4.60 -3.25 -2.75
N GLY A 141 4.79 -3.90 -1.62
CA GLY A 141 3.74 -4.13 -0.63
C GLY A 141 3.21 -2.84 -0.01
N MET A 142 4.08 -1.92 0.39
CA MET A 142 3.72 -0.60 0.94
C MET A 142 3.00 0.26 -0.11
N THR A 143 3.51 0.30 -1.34
CA THR A 143 2.89 1.02 -2.46
C THR A 143 1.48 0.51 -2.72
N ALA A 144 1.30 -0.79 -2.88
CA ALA A 144 -0.01 -1.40 -3.11
C ALA A 144 -0.95 -1.16 -1.92
N SER A 145 -0.48 -1.37 -0.68
CA SER A 145 -1.30 -1.15 0.52
C SER A 145 -1.76 0.29 0.64
N GLY A 146 -0.87 1.25 0.41
CA GLY A 146 -1.19 2.68 0.45
C GLY A 146 -2.14 3.09 -0.68
N MET A 147 -1.83 2.73 -1.92
CA MET A 147 -2.57 3.10 -3.12
C MET A 147 -4.01 2.57 -3.10
N PHE A 148 -4.21 1.32 -2.68
CA PHE A 148 -5.54 0.69 -2.68
C PHE A 148 -6.27 0.78 -1.34
N GLY A 149 -5.71 1.47 -0.35
CA GLY A 149 -6.30 1.56 0.98
C GLY A 149 -6.45 0.18 1.65
N SER A 150 -5.56 -0.76 1.36
CA SER A 150 -5.54 -2.08 2.00
C SER A 150 -5.19 -1.95 3.48
N ASN A 151 -5.65 -2.88 4.31
CA ASN A 151 -5.36 -2.88 5.75
C ASN A 151 -3.94 -3.34 6.08
N ALA A 152 -3.35 -4.15 5.18
CA ALA A 152 -1.97 -4.59 5.28
C ALA A 152 -1.47 -5.11 3.92
N TYR A 153 -0.17 -5.32 3.82
CA TYR A 153 0.42 -6.30 2.92
C TYR A 153 1.09 -7.38 3.77
N TYR A 154 1.33 -8.54 3.18
CA TYR A 154 2.03 -9.64 3.84
C TYR A 154 2.99 -10.32 2.86
N ILE A 155 4.21 -10.56 3.32
CA ILE A 155 5.22 -11.33 2.59
C ILE A 155 5.18 -12.74 3.16
N ALA A 156 4.54 -13.63 2.44
CA ALA A 156 4.36 -15.04 2.80
C ALA A 156 5.56 -15.84 2.32
N ASP A 157 6.60 -15.93 3.14
CA ASP A 157 7.81 -16.70 2.85
C ASP A 157 7.56 -18.19 3.10
N TYR A 158 7.79 -19.01 2.07
CA TYR A 158 7.64 -20.47 2.11
C TYR A 158 8.99 -21.21 1.97
N GLY A 159 10.12 -20.50 2.19
CA GLY A 159 11.48 -21.05 2.25
C GLY A 159 12.20 -21.13 0.90
N GLN A 160 11.52 -21.40 -0.22
CA GLN A 160 12.10 -21.37 -1.58
C GLN A 160 11.87 -20.02 -2.26
N GLY A 161 10.95 -19.24 -1.72
CA GLY A 161 10.54 -17.94 -2.23
C GLY A 161 9.48 -17.32 -1.34
N ALA A 162 8.95 -16.19 -1.77
CA ALA A 162 7.91 -15.48 -1.06
C ALA A 162 6.79 -15.02 -2.01
N MET A 163 5.56 -15.02 -1.52
CA MET A 163 4.42 -14.41 -2.21
C MET A 163 4.07 -13.10 -1.48
N VAL A 164 3.88 -12.02 -2.22
CA VAL A 164 3.41 -10.76 -1.64
C VAL A 164 1.94 -10.59 -1.94
N VAL A 165 1.16 -10.38 -0.89
CA VAL A 165 -0.28 -10.19 -0.96
C VAL A 165 -0.69 -8.90 -0.23
N THR A 166 -1.78 -8.28 -0.66
CA THR A 166 -2.46 -7.25 0.13
C THR A 166 -3.72 -7.83 0.77
N ILE A 167 -4.08 -7.26 1.90
CA ILE A 167 -5.22 -7.69 2.73
C ILE A 167 -6.17 -6.51 2.90
N LYS A 168 -7.45 -6.71 2.63
CA LYS A 168 -8.49 -5.71 2.89
C LYS A 168 -9.70 -6.38 3.55
N SER A 169 -10.08 -5.91 4.74
CA SER A 169 -11.19 -6.47 5.50
C SER A 169 -11.89 -5.41 6.35
N ASN A 170 -13.21 -5.36 6.28
CA ASN A 170 -14.02 -4.49 7.13
C ASN A 170 -13.84 -4.80 8.65
N THR A 171 -13.40 -6.01 8.99
CA THR A 171 -13.07 -6.37 10.37
C THR A 171 -11.81 -5.65 10.82
N LEU A 172 -10.79 -5.60 9.97
CA LEU A 172 -9.56 -4.87 10.23
C LEU A 172 -9.78 -3.35 10.30
N ASP A 173 -10.64 -2.79 9.44
CA ASP A 173 -11.00 -1.37 9.50
C ASP A 173 -11.55 -0.95 10.88
N LYS A 174 -12.22 -1.87 11.59
CA LYS A 174 -12.80 -1.58 12.92
C LYS A 174 -11.79 -1.62 14.07
N ILE A 175 -10.69 -2.35 13.89
CA ILE A 175 -9.68 -2.52 14.94
C ILE A 175 -8.42 -1.68 14.71
N GLN A 176 -8.17 -1.26 13.48
CA GLN A 176 -7.08 -0.32 13.19
C GLN A 176 -7.40 1.03 13.84
N LYS A 177 -6.51 1.46 14.74
CA LYS A 177 -6.67 2.71 15.47
C LYS A 177 -5.81 3.78 14.81
N ASP A 178 -6.45 4.91 14.47
CA ASP A 178 -5.73 6.12 14.07
C ASP A 178 -5.09 6.78 15.31
N GLN A 179 -3.92 6.25 15.70
CA GLN A 179 -3.20 6.72 16.88
C GLN A 179 -2.22 7.82 16.50
N HIS A 180 -2.37 9.00 17.12
CA HIS A 180 -1.48 10.13 16.93
C HIS A 180 -0.01 9.79 17.23
N LEU A 181 0.24 9.20 18.41
CA LEU A 181 1.60 8.83 18.83
C LEU A 181 2.27 7.76 17.97
N ARG A 182 1.50 7.02 17.16
CA ARG A 182 2.03 6.00 16.24
C ARG A 182 2.98 6.61 15.21
N ILE A 183 2.73 7.84 14.79
CA ILE A 183 3.56 8.57 13.82
C ILE A 183 5.01 8.70 14.35
N ALA A 184 5.16 9.06 15.63
CA ALA A 184 6.49 9.25 16.24
C ALA A 184 7.27 7.94 16.41
N THR A 185 6.61 6.78 16.35
CA THR A 185 7.29 5.46 16.43
C THR A 185 7.49 4.84 15.06
N VAL A 186 6.55 5.01 14.13
CA VAL A 186 6.58 4.39 12.79
C VAL A 186 7.51 5.14 11.86
N PHE A 187 7.40 6.48 11.81
CA PHE A 187 8.13 7.26 10.83
C PHE A 187 9.67 7.16 10.98
N PRO A 188 10.25 7.25 12.19
CA PRO A 188 11.70 7.02 12.36
C PRO A 188 12.14 5.62 11.95
N GLN A 189 11.32 4.58 12.16
CA GLN A 189 11.64 3.23 11.71
C GLN A 189 11.64 3.13 10.19
N LEU A 190 10.64 3.71 9.51
CA LEU A 190 10.57 3.73 8.05
C LEU A 190 11.82 4.36 7.44
N ILE A 191 12.18 5.57 7.84
CA ILE A 191 13.34 6.30 7.28
C ILE A 191 14.70 5.73 7.69
N SER A 192 14.75 4.83 8.67
CA SER A 192 15.97 4.09 9.03
C SER A 192 16.19 2.87 8.15
N GLN A 193 15.17 2.37 7.48
CA GLN A 193 15.20 1.16 6.66
C GLN A 193 15.22 1.48 5.15
N PHE A 194 14.63 2.59 4.74
CA PHE A 194 14.48 2.93 3.33
C PHE A 194 15.00 4.34 3.04
N GLU A 195 15.79 4.45 1.97
CA GLU A 195 16.23 5.76 1.47
C GLU A 195 15.07 6.51 0.82
N MET A 196 14.84 7.77 1.24
CA MET A 196 13.80 8.63 0.72
C MET A 196 14.01 10.08 1.17
N ASN A 197 13.28 11.01 0.55
CA ASN A 197 13.16 12.37 1.07
C ASN A 197 12.25 12.34 2.31
N HIS A 198 12.83 12.49 3.51
CA HIS A 198 12.07 12.37 4.77
C HIS A 198 10.96 13.42 4.88
N LYS A 199 11.18 14.65 4.38
CA LYS A 199 10.16 15.71 4.43
C LYS A 199 8.98 15.37 3.53
N ALA A 200 9.22 14.95 2.29
CA ALA A 200 8.17 14.53 1.35
C ALA A 200 7.39 13.33 1.90
N ALA A 201 8.10 12.34 2.43
CA ALA A 201 7.49 11.15 3.01
C ALA A 201 6.60 11.46 4.23
N LEU A 202 7.06 12.34 5.15
CA LEU A 202 6.26 12.74 6.31
C LEU A 202 5.03 13.56 5.90
N LEU A 203 5.19 14.48 4.94
CA LEU A 203 4.07 15.27 4.39
C LEU A 203 2.97 14.35 3.84
N ASN A 204 3.34 13.37 3.01
CA ASN A 204 2.40 12.40 2.46
C ASN A 204 1.77 11.50 3.53
N TYR A 205 2.56 11.06 4.52
CA TYR A 205 2.05 10.25 5.61
C TYR A 205 1.04 10.98 6.48
N LEU A 206 1.32 12.23 6.87
CA LEU A 206 0.39 13.09 7.60
C LEU A 206 -0.89 13.36 6.79
N SER A 207 -0.74 13.64 5.48
CA SER A 207 -1.87 13.84 4.57
C SER A 207 -2.74 12.60 4.45
N ALA A 208 -2.13 11.41 4.33
CA ALA A 208 -2.86 10.13 4.29
C ALA A 208 -3.63 9.85 5.59
N LYS A 209 -3.14 10.36 6.72
CA LYS A 209 -3.81 10.32 8.03
C LYS A 209 -4.76 11.50 8.26
N GLN A 210 -5.00 12.34 7.24
CA GLN A 210 -5.92 13.49 7.28
C GLN A 210 -5.55 14.55 8.33
N TYR A 211 -4.25 14.84 8.47
CA TYR A 211 -3.77 16.01 9.20
C TYR A 211 -3.84 17.25 8.30
N ASP A 212 -4.20 18.36 8.88
CA ASP A 212 -3.98 19.68 8.28
C ASP A 212 -2.50 20.00 8.40
N VAL A 213 -1.78 20.08 7.28
CA VAL A 213 -0.32 20.24 7.26
C VAL A 213 0.08 21.64 6.80
N VAL A 214 0.92 22.29 7.60
CA VAL A 214 1.65 23.50 7.24
C VAL A 214 3.07 23.10 6.87
N ASP A 215 3.45 23.42 5.63
CA ASP A 215 4.78 23.14 5.07
C ASP A 215 5.60 24.44 5.02
N GLU A 216 6.64 24.51 5.84
CA GLU A 216 7.65 25.57 5.85
C GLU A 216 8.98 25.01 5.33
N ALA A 217 9.94 25.89 4.96
CA ALA A 217 11.19 25.47 4.29
C ALA A 217 11.89 24.26 4.96
N LEU A 218 12.12 24.32 6.28
CA LEU A 218 12.80 23.26 7.04
C LEU A 218 11.93 22.67 8.16
N LYS A 219 10.60 22.85 8.09
CA LYS A 219 9.70 22.39 9.13
C LYS A 219 8.37 21.96 8.56
N LEU A 220 7.78 20.87 9.09
CA LEU A 220 6.39 20.50 8.91
C LEU A 220 5.66 20.56 10.24
N THR A 221 4.42 21.06 10.21
CA THR A 221 3.52 21.00 11.35
C THR A 221 2.18 20.45 10.89
N GLY A 222 1.79 19.29 11.42
CA GLY A 222 0.50 18.66 11.15
C GLY A 222 -0.41 18.76 12.37
N THR A 223 -1.67 19.14 12.17
CA THR A 223 -2.68 19.21 13.24
C THR A 223 -3.89 18.34 12.91
N LYS A 224 -4.41 17.62 13.89
CA LYS A 224 -5.63 16.80 13.77
C LYS A 224 -6.26 16.62 15.14
N ASN A 225 -7.54 16.94 15.28
CA ASN A 225 -8.32 16.73 16.51
C ASN A 225 -7.66 17.27 17.79
N GLY A 226 -6.98 18.44 17.71
CA GLY A 226 -6.28 19.06 18.84
C GLY A 226 -4.89 18.50 19.13
N HIS A 227 -4.44 17.50 18.40
CA HIS A 227 -3.08 16.96 18.46
C HIS A 227 -2.18 17.62 17.42
N THR A 228 -0.90 17.75 17.73
CA THR A 228 0.08 18.39 16.85
C THR A 228 1.31 17.49 16.69
N ILE A 229 1.71 17.25 15.43
CA ILE A 229 3.01 16.72 15.06
C ILE A 229 3.86 17.87 14.56
N SER A 230 5.10 17.99 15.01
CA SER A 230 6.06 18.93 14.44
C SER A 230 7.39 18.24 14.12
N ALA A 231 7.92 18.51 12.94
CA ALA A 231 9.18 17.95 12.45
C ALA A 231 10.08 19.03 11.90
N GLU A 232 11.38 18.93 12.19
CA GLU A 232 12.42 19.81 11.67
C GLU A 232 13.35 18.99 10.77
N PHE A 233 13.85 19.62 9.70
CA PHE A 233 14.69 18.97 8.68
C PHE A 233 15.97 19.78 8.45
N ASP A 234 17.00 19.12 7.94
CA ASP A 234 18.19 19.79 7.43
C ASP A 234 18.00 20.24 5.95
N GLU A 235 19.03 20.87 5.39
CA GLU A 235 19.04 21.37 4.02
C GLU A 235 18.89 20.24 2.95
N LEU A 236 19.12 19.00 3.33
CA LEU A 236 18.94 17.79 2.50
C LEU A 236 17.59 17.11 2.74
N ASN A 237 16.65 17.79 3.44
CA ASN A 237 15.35 17.25 3.84
C ASN A 237 15.41 16.01 4.74
N ARG A 238 16.51 15.77 5.45
CA ARG A 238 16.62 14.68 6.42
C ARG A 238 16.04 15.12 7.75
N LEU A 239 15.27 14.26 8.39
CA LEU A 239 14.67 14.53 9.70
C LEU A 239 15.74 14.74 10.77
N THR A 240 15.67 15.87 11.48
CA THR A 240 16.54 16.22 12.60
C THR A 240 15.82 16.15 13.93
N LYS A 241 14.48 16.41 13.93
CA LYS A 241 13.67 16.37 15.13
C LYS A 241 12.23 16.04 14.80
N LEU A 242 11.60 15.22 15.64
CA LEU A 242 10.17 14.87 15.55
C LEU A 242 9.55 14.94 16.94
N ASN A 243 8.45 15.68 17.06
CA ASN A 243 7.65 15.76 18.29
C ASN A 243 6.18 15.43 17.95
N ALA A 244 5.52 14.72 18.86
CA ALA A 244 4.12 14.33 18.78
C ALA A 244 3.39 14.66 20.08
#